data_e70e05dc1355bfc00fbf83bd4adf762f
#
_entry.id   e70e05dc1355bfc00fbf83bd4adf762f
#
_cell.length_a   1.000
_cell.length_b   1.000
_cell.length_c   1.000
_cell.angle_alpha   90.00
_cell.angle_beta   90.00
_cell.angle_gamma   90.00
#
_symmetry.space_group_name_H-M   'P 1'
#
loop_
_entity.id
_entity.type
_entity.pdbx_description
1 polymer ?
#
loop_
_entity_poly.entity_id
_entity_poly.type
_entity_poly.pdbx_seq_one_letter_code
_entity_poly.pdbx_strand_id
1 'polypeptide(L)'
;HRCAGGNRILNGYMKPQDIEKRSFEIITAELGERTFPAGIAEVVKRVIHTTADFDYADSLAFSPDVIEKAKAALAAGATVVTDTNMALSGVSKATLAKLGGKAVCLMADEQVASEAKARGVTRAVVSMEHAAKFEGPLLFAIGNAPTALIRLHELIEEGIVAPALVIGVP
;
A
#
# COMPACT_ATOMS: atom_id res chain seq x y z
N HIS A 1 -15.65 42.55 -0.47
CA HIS A 1 -14.95 41.40 -1.03
C HIS A 1 -15.54 40.13 -0.44
N ARG A 2 -16.24 39.33 -1.29
CA ARG A 2 -16.93 38.10 -0.90
C ARG A 2 -15.90 36.98 -0.81
N CYS A 3 -15.66 36.44 0.36
CA CYS A 3 -15.07 35.11 0.52
C CYS A 3 -16.17 34.09 0.21
N ALA A 4 -16.15 33.55 -1.02
CA ALA A 4 -16.99 32.45 -1.42
C ALA A 4 -16.29 31.12 -1.08
N GLY A 5 -16.84 30.38 -0.15
CA GLY A 5 -16.38 29.05 0.25
C GLY A 5 -17.10 28.55 1.49
N GLY A 6 -18.42 28.73 1.53
CA GLY A 6 -19.23 28.21 2.64
C GLY A 6 -19.27 26.68 2.60
N ASN A 7 -18.60 26.03 3.54
CA ASN A 7 -18.83 24.63 3.89
C ASN A 7 -20.32 24.46 4.23
N ARG A 8 -21.11 23.86 3.32
CA ARG A 8 -22.51 23.54 3.60
C ARG A 8 -22.57 22.37 4.55
N ILE A 9 -22.74 22.66 5.83
CA ILE A 9 -23.19 21.70 6.83
C ILE A 9 -24.67 21.43 6.55
N LEU A 10 -24.96 20.29 5.92
CA LEU A 10 -26.32 19.79 5.79
C LEU A 10 -26.59 18.90 7.01
N ASN A 11 -27.56 19.29 7.85
CA ASN A 11 -27.98 18.56 9.06
C ASN A 11 -26.89 18.35 10.12
N GLY A 12 -25.96 19.30 10.28
CA GLY A 12 -24.91 19.20 11.31
C GLY A 12 -23.74 18.25 10.99
N TYR A 13 -23.76 17.56 9.84
CA TYR A 13 -22.70 16.63 9.44
C TYR A 13 -21.98 17.10 8.18
N MET A 14 -20.67 16.96 8.18
CA MET A 14 -19.83 17.17 6.98
C MET A 14 -20.02 16.00 6.00
N LYS A 15 -20.00 16.30 4.70
CA LYS A 15 -19.94 15.23 3.69
C LYS A 15 -18.63 14.48 3.78
N PRO A 16 -18.59 13.15 3.49
CA PRO A 16 -17.36 12.37 3.55
C PRO A 16 -16.18 12.98 2.77
N GLN A 17 -16.45 13.52 1.59
CA GLN A 17 -15.46 14.19 0.75
C GLN A 17 -14.88 15.46 1.39
N ASP A 18 -15.71 16.22 2.13
CA ASP A 18 -15.29 17.44 2.83
C ASP A 18 -14.46 17.10 4.07
N ILE A 19 -14.75 15.96 4.73
CA ILE A 19 -13.96 15.45 5.86
C ILE A 19 -12.53 15.14 5.42
N GLU A 20 -12.38 14.37 4.36
CA GLU A 20 -11.07 14.02 3.82
C GLU A 20 -10.29 15.27 3.40
N LYS A 21 -10.92 16.15 2.63
CA LYS A 21 -10.31 17.42 2.20
C LYS A 21 -9.84 18.25 3.41
N ARG A 22 -10.69 18.38 4.43
CA ARG A 22 -10.34 19.13 5.62
C ARG A 22 -9.19 18.51 6.38
N SER A 23 -9.14 17.20 6.48
CA SER A 23 -8.01 16.47 7.08
C SER A 23 -6.70 16.77 6.35
N PHE A 24 -6.70 16.71 5.02
CA PHE A 24 -5.50 17.03 4.23
C PHE A 24 -5.07 18.49 4.36
N GLU A 25 -6.00 19.44 4.49
CA GLU A 25 -5.68 20.84 4.77
C GLU A 25 -4.98 20.99 6.13
N ILE A 26 -5.48 20.33 7.17
CA ILE A 26 -4.88 20.33 8.52
C ILE A 26 -3.48 19.71 8.47
N ILE A 27 -3.33 18.54 7.89
CA ILE A 27 -2.04 17.85 7.77
C ILE A 27 -1.04 18.74 7.02
N THR A 28 -1.46 19.40 5.94
CA THR A 28 -0.59 20.30 5.18
C THR A 28 -0.13 21.49 6.02
N ALA A 29 -1.02 22.08 6.82
CA ALA A 29 -0.68 23.18 7.71
C ALA A 29 0.29 22.75 8.82
N GLU A 30 0.09 21.58 9.42
CA GLU A 30 0.95 21.01 10.47
C GLU A 30 2.34 20.62 9.93
N LEU A 31 2.42 20.13 8.70
CA LEU A 31 3.71 19.82 8.04
C LEU A 31 4.52 21.09 7.75
N GLY A 32 3.87 22.25 7.66
CA GLY A 32 4.51 23.55 7.49
C GLY A 32 5.34 23.64 6.20
N GLU A 33 6.58 24.11 6.33
CA GLU A 33 7.49 24.32 5.20
C GLU A 33 8.22 23.04 4.72
N ARG A 34 7.87 21.87 5.24
CA ARG A 34 8.49 20.61 4.80
C ARG A 34 8.23 20.37 3.33
N THR A 35 9.28 20.10 2.60
CA THR A 35 9.23 19.79 1.17
C THR A 35 9.50 18.32 0.92
N PHE A 36 8.75 17.73 0.01
CA PHE A 36 8.90 16.36 -0.42
C PHE A 36 9.06 16.30 -1.94
N PRO A 37 9.77 15.29 -2.48
CA PRO A 37 9.79 15.05 -3.92
C PRO A 37 8.37 14.85 -4.48
N ALA A 38 8.20 15.08 -5.78
CA ALA A 38 6.91 14.93 -6.45
C ALA A 38 6.30 13.55 -6.23
N GLY A 39 5.02 13.51 -5.82
CA GLY A 39 4.26 12.30 -5.52
C GLY A 39 4.51 11.71 -4.13
N ILE A 40 5.62 12.03 -3.48
CA ILE A 40 5.92 11.56 -2.10
C ILE A 40 5.03 12.28 -1.09
N ALA A 41 4.78 13.57 -1.27
CA ALA A 41 3.93 14.36 -0.37
C ALA A 41 2.53 13.75 -0.21
N GLU A 42 1.94 13.29 -1.30
CA GLU A 42 0.61 12.66 -1.31
C GLU A 42 0.60 11.36 -0.53
N VAL A 43 1.65 10.53 -0.67
CA VAL A 43 1.79 9.29 0.10
C VAL A 43 1.96 9.58 1.58
N VAL A 44 2.87 10.48 1.96
CA VAL A 44 3.10 10.87 3.36
C VAL A 44 1.82 11.40 4.00
N LYS A 45 1.12 12.32 3.34
CA LYS A 45 -0.15 12.87 3.84
C LYS A 45 -1.22 11.79 3.99
N ARG A 46 -1.28 10.82 3.08
CA ARG A 46 -2.22 9.69 3.16
C ARG A 46 -1.91 8.79 4.36
N VAL A 47 -0.64 8.50 4.62
CA VAL A 47 -0.21 7.74 5.79
C VAL A 47 -0.58 8.48 7.08
N ILE A 48 -0.26 9.77 7.19
CA ILE A 48 -0.62 10.60 8.35
C ILE A 48 -2.14 10.66 8.53
N HIS A 49 -2.91 10.83 7.45
CA HIS A 49 -4.37 10.84 7.53
C HIS A 49 -4.93 9.55 8.15
N THR A 50 -4.33 8.41 7.84
CA THR A 50 -4.78 7.10 8.32
C THR A 50 -4.33 6.81 9.75
N THR A 51 -3.12 7.23 10.11
CA THR A 51 -2.48 6.89 11.39
C THR A 51 -2.61 7.97 12.46
N ALA A 52 -2.89 9.22 12.04
CA ALA A 52 -2.77 10.43 12.85
C ALA A 52 -1.37 10.64 13.46
N ASP A 53 -0.35 10.04 12.86
CA ASP A 53 1.03 10.08 13.34
C ASP A 53 1.91 10.86 12.35
N PHE A 54 2.44 12.01 12.81
CA PHE A 54 3.28 12.90 12.01
C PHE A 54 4.74 12.43 11.92
N ASP A 55 5.18 11.51 12.75
CA ASP A 55 6.54 10.96 12.71
C ASP A 55 6.80 10.22 11.39
N TYR A 56 5.75 9.77 10.69
CA TYR A 56 5.87 9.20 9.35
C TYR A 56 6.44 10.18 8.31
N ALA A 57 6.34 11.49 8.53
CA ALA A 57 6.96 12.46 7.64
C ALA A 57 8.50 12.36 7.62
N ASP A 58 9.09 11.87 8.71
CA ASP A 58 10.53 11.74 8.88
C ASP A 58 11.02 10.28 8.80
N SER A 59 10.16 9.31 9.13
CA SER A 59 10.54 7.90 9.21
C SER A 59 10.30 7.09 7.94
N LEU A 60 9.42 7.54 7.03
CA LEU A 60 9.20 6.88 5.76
C LEU A 60 10.42 7.01 4.83
N ALA A 61 10.88 5.88 4.33
CA ALA A 61 11.97 5.82 3.36
C ALA A 61 11.43 5.42 1.98
N PHE A 62 11.92 6.08 0.95
CA PHE A 62 11.49 5.88 -0.43
C PHE A 62 12.69 5.63 -1.33
N SER A 63 12.60 4.60 -2.17
CA SER A 63 13.59 4.37 -3.23
C SER A 63 13.51 5.45 -4.31
N PRO A 64 14.60 5.72 -5.04
CA PRO A 64 14.56 6.63 -6.18
C PRO A 64 13.51 6.22 -7.22
N ASP A 65 12.77 7.21 -7.74
CA ASP A 65 11.74 7.05 -8.77
C ASP A 65 10.60 6.09 -8.40
N VAL A 66 10.42 5.80 -7.11
CA VAL A 66 9.43 4.82 -6.64
C VAL A 66 8.01 5.14 -7.10
N ILE A 67 7.62 6.41 -7.12
CA ILE A 67 6.28 6.82 -7.54
C ILE A 67 6.04 6.53 -9.03
N GLU A 68 7.02 6.86 -9.87
CA GLU A 68 6.91 6.62 -11.32
C GLU A 68 6.95 5.11 -11.63
N LYS A 69 7.80 4.35 -10.94
CA LYS A 69 7.84 2.89 -11.05
C LYS A 69 6.52 2.25 -10.61
N ALA A 70 5.94 2.71 -9.51
CA ALA A 70 4.65 2.24 -9.03
C ALA A 70 3.52 2.52 -10.03
N LYS A 71 3.45 3.75 -10.56
CA LYS A 71 2.47 4.12 -11.58
C LYS A 71 2.62 3.29 -12.84
N ALA A 72 3.84 3.10 -13.33
CA ALA A 72 4.12 2.29 -14.52
C ALA A 72 3.68 0.83 -14.33
N ALA A 73 4.00 0.23 -13.19
CA ALA A 73 3.59 -1.14 -12.87
C ALA A 73 2.07 -1.28 -12.79
N LEU A 74 1.38 -0.34 -12.13
CA LEU A 74 -0.08 -0.34 -12.03
C LEU A 74 -0.72 -0.17 -13.41
N ALA A 75 -0.20 0.73 -14.25
CA ALA A 75 -0.69 0.94 -15.61
C ALA A 75 -0.47 -0.30 -16.52
N ALA A 76 0.55 -1.11 -16.21
CA ALA A 76 0.83 -2.38 -16.89
C ALA A 76 0.00 -3.57 -16.36
N GLY A 77 -0.99 -3.32 -15.50
CA GLY A 77 -1.86 -4.37 -14.97
C GLY A 77 -1.25 -5.20 -13.85
N ALA A 78 -0.50 -4.58 -12.95
CA ALA A 78 0.17 -5.28 -11.87
C ALA A 78 -0.78 -6.08 -10.96
N THR A 79 -0.26 -7.19 -10.43
CA THR A 79 -0.88 -7.90 -9.31
C THR A 79 -0.34 -7.35 -8.00
N VAL A 80 -1.23 -6.87 -7.13
CA VAL A 80 -0.90 -6.45 -5.77
C VAL A 80 -1.08 -7.64 -4.83
N VAL A 81 0.00 -8.05 -4.20
CA VAL A 81 0.02 -9.15 -3.21
C VAL A 81 0.08 -8.56 -1.82
N THR A 82 -0.84 -8.94 -0.96
CA THR A 82 -0.87 -8.51 0.45
C THR A 82 -0.60 -9.68 1.39
N ASP A 83 -0.06 -9.38 2.56
CA ASP A 83 0.20 -10.37 3.61
C ASP A 83 -1.03 -10.63 4.51
N THR A 84 -2.06 -9.78 4.44
CA THR A 84 -3.29 -9.94 5.22
C THR A 84 -4.53 -9.67 4.38
N ASN A 85 -5.66 -10.27 4.77
CA ASN A 85 -6.95 -9.96 4.18
C ASN A 85 -7.43 -8.55 4.54
N MET A 86 -6.99 -7.99 5.66
CA MET A 86 -7.28 -6.61 6.02
C MET A 86 -6.63 -5.64 5.03
N ALA A 87 -5.36 -5.80 4.71
CA ALA A 87 -4.67 -5.03 3.69
C ALA A 87 -5.33 -5.19 2.31
N LEU A 88 -5.69 -6.43 1.95
CA LEU A 88 -6.43 -6.72 0.71
C LEU A 88 -7.76 -5.97 0.64
N SER A 89 -8.46 -5.82 1.76
CA SER A 89 -9.73 -5.09 1.83
C SER A 89 -9.54 -3.58 1.61
N GLY A 90 -8.39 -3.04 1.99
CA GLY A 90 -8.03 -1.63 1.77
C GLY A 90 -7.63 -1.30 0.32
N VAL A 91 -7.30 -2.29 -0.49
CA VAL A 91 -6.91 -2.07 -1.89
C VAL A 91 -8.15 -1.81 -2.77
N SER A 92 -8.10 -0.77 -3.59
CA SER A 92 -9.15 -0.45 -4.55
C SER A 92 -9.17 -1.44 -5.73
N LYS A 93 -9.89 -2.55 -5.57
CA LYS A 93 -10.03 -3.59 -6.59
C LYS A 93 -10.65 -3.06 -7.88
N ALA A 94 -11.63 -2.14 -7.75
CA ALA A 94 -12.27 -1.54 -8.92
C ALA A 94 -11.30 -0.70 -9.75
N THR A 95 -10.40 0.04 -9.11
CA THR A 95 -9.37 0.82 -9.81
C THR A 95 -8.33 -0.10 -10.45
N LEU A 96 -7.87 -1.13 -9.74
CA LEU A 96 -6.93 -2.11 -10.31
C LEU A 96 -7.52 -2.83 -11.52
N ALA A 97 -8.78 -3.25 -11.45
CA ALA A 97 -9.46 -3.93 -12.56
C ALA A 97 -9.53 -3.06 -13.82
N LYS A 98 -9.76 -1.74 -13.69
CA LYS A 98 -9.71 -0.80 -14.81
C LYS A 98 -8.35 -0.71 -15.48
N LEU A 99 -7.28 -0.99 -14.74
CA LEU A 99 -5.90 -1.02 -15.22
C LEU A 99 -5.46 -2.43 -15.68
N GLY A 100 -6.37 -3.40 -15.68
CA GLY A 100 -6.07 -4.80 -16.01
C GLY A 100 -5.36 -5.57 -14.89
N GLY A 101 -5.23 -4.98 -13.70
CA GLY A 101 -4.59 -5.58 -12.54
C GLY A 101 -5.57 -6.25 -11.58
N LYS A 102 -5.03 -6.85 -10.55
CA LYS A 102 -5.78 -7.50 -9.46
C LYS A 102 -5.05 -7.39 -8.14
N ALA A 103 -5.77 -7.65 -7.05
CA ALA A 103 -5.19 -7.78 -5.71
C ALA A 103 -5.48 -9.15 -5.13
N VAL A 104 -4.50 -9.76 -4.48
CA VAL A 104 -4.59 -11.11 -3.91
C VAL A 104 -3.96 -11.18 -2.52
N CYS A 105 -4.52 -12.05 -1.67
CA CYS A 105 -3.92 -12.48 -0.42
C CYS A 105 -4.05 -14.00 -0.34
N LEU A 106 -2.92 -14.69 -0.16
CA LEU A 106 -2.86 -16.16 -0.17
C LEU A 106 -2.95 -16.78 1.22
N MET A 107 -3.09 -15.96 2.27
CA MET A 107 -3.08 -16.43 3.67
C MET A 107 -4.22 -17.38 4.04
N ALA A 108 -5.34 -17.32 3.33
CA ALA A 108 -6.50 -18.19 3.51
C ALA A 108 -6.54 -19.36 2.52
N ASP A 109 -5.55 -19.48 1.63
CA ASP A 109 -5.47 -20.56 0.66
C ASP A 109 -5.18 -21.89 1.36
N GLU A 110 -5.96 -22.92 1.03
CA GLU A 110 -5.84 -24.24 1.67
C GLU A 110 -4.53 -24.95 1.32
N GLN A 111 -4.01 -24.77 0.11
CA GLN A 111 -2.73 -25.33 -0.31
C GLN A 111 -1.59 -24.68 0.46
N VAL A 112 -1.63 -23.36 0.61
CA VAL A 112 -0.67 -22.60 1.43
C VAL A 112 -0.70 -23.08 2.88
N ALA A 113 -1.88 -23.25 3.44
CA ALA A 113 -2.03 -23.73 4.83
C ALA A 113 -1.48 -25.15 5.01
N SER A 114 -1.78 -26.04 4.09
CA SER A 114 -1.33 -27.44 4.11
C SER A 114 0.19 -27.53 3.94
N GLU A 115 0.74 -26.82 2.98
CA GLU A 115 2.18 -26.78 2.72
C GLU A 115 2.96 -26.18 3.91
N ALA A 116 2.49 -25.08 4.47
CA ALA A 116 3.10 -24.45 5.65
C ALA A 116 3.16 -25.43 6.84
N LYS A 117 2.06 -26.15 7.09
CA LYS A 117 1.99 -27.17 8.14
C LYS A 117 2.98 -28.31 7.88
N ALA A 118 3.02 -28.83 6.66
CA ALA A 118 3.89 -29.95 6.29
C ALA A 118 5.38 -29.58 6.41
N ARG A 119 5.74 -28.34 6.10
CA ARG A 119 7.13 -27.84 6.14
C ARG A 119 7.53 -27.24 7.49
N GLY A 120 6.59 -27.04 8.42
CA GLY A 120 6.85 -26.39 9.71
C GLY A 120 7.23 -24.92 9.60
N VAL A 121 6.73 -24.21 8.58
CA VAL A 121 6.95 -22.77 8.33
C VAL A 121 5.65 -21.98 8.46
N THR A 122 5.73 -20.66 8.46
CA THR A 122 4.53 -19.82 8.51
C THR A 122 3.82 -19.81 7.16
N ARG A 123 2.49 -19.56 7.18
CA ARG A 123 1.73 -19.33 5.93
C ARG A 123 2.25 -18.12 5.15
N ALA A 124 2.78 -17.13 5.86
CA ALA A 124 3.36 -15.94 5.23
C ALA A 124 4.55 -16.28 4.34
N VAL A 125 5.43 -17.18 4.78
CA VAL A 125 6.57 -17.69 3.99
C VAL A 125 6.06 -18.35 2.70
N VAL A 126 5.15 -19.32 2.83
CA VAL A 126 4.61 -20.06 1.68
C VAL A 126 3.81 -19.15 0.74
N SER A 127 3.08 -18.17 1.28
CA SER A 127 2.35 -17.18 0.48
C SER A 127 3.28 -16.38 -0.42
N MET A 128 4.43 -15.95 0.06
CA MET A 128 5.41 -15.22 -0.76
C MET A 128 6.01 -16.11 -1.85
N GLU A 129 6.31 -17.36 -1.55
CA GLU A 129 6.81 -18.33 -2.53
C GLU A 129 5.79 -18.64 -3.64
N HIS A 130 4.51 -18.75 -3.29
CA HIS A 130 3.45 -18.95 -4.28
C HIS A 130 3.23 -17.67 -5.11
N ALA A 131 3.21 -16.49 -4.47
CA ALA A 131 3.06 -15.22 -5.15
C ALA A 131 4.22 -14.91 -6.11
N ALA A 132 5.44 -15.35 -5.79
CA ALA A 132 6.61 -15.20 -6.64
C ALA A 132 6.47 -15.90 -8.02
N LYS A 133 5.55 -16.84 -8.14
CA LYS A 133 5.26 -17.58 -9.38
C LYS A 133 4.24 -16.88 -10.29
N PHE A 134 3.62 -15.79 -9.84
CA PHE A 134 2.66 -15.06 -10.67
C PHE A 134 3.38 -14.35 -11.82
N GLU A 135 2.73 -14.35 -12.97
CA GLU A 135 3.23 -13.65 -14.15
C GLU A 135 2.89 -12.16 -14.12
N GLY A 136 3.69 -11.37 -14.82
CA GLY A 136 3.50 -9.93 -14.96
C GLY A 136 4.10 -9.11 -13.80
N PRO A 137 3.85 -7.80 -13.77
CA PRO A 137 4.37 -6.93 -12.72
C PRO A 137 3.75 -7.26 -11.36
N LEU A 138 4.60 -7.39 -10.33
CA LEU A 138 4.17 -7.67 -8.96
C LEU A 138 4.46 -6.49 -8.05
N LEU A 139 3.48 -6.11 -7.24
CA LEU A 139 3.64 -5.21 -6.10
C LEU A 139 3.32 -5.98 -4.83
N PHE A 140 4.22 -5.93 -3.85
CA PHE A 140 3.98 -6.53 -2.55
C PHE A 140 3.66 -5.43 -1.52
N ALA A 141 2.56 -5.58 -0.80
CA ALA A 141 2.17 -4.69 0.29
C ALA A 141 2.09 -5.51 1.59
N ILE A 142 3.16 -5.41 2.37
CA ILE A 142 3.38 -6.17 3.59
C ILE A 142 3.29 -5.22 4.79
N GLY A 143 2.34 -5.44 5.66
CA GLY A 143 2.05 -4.55 6.79
C GLY A 143 1.92 -5.25 8.14
N ASN A 144 2.07 -6.59 8.21
CA ASN A 144 1.86 -7.33 9.46
C ASN A 144 2.83 -8.48 9.67
N ALA A 145 3.27 -9.17 8.62
CA ALA A 145 4.03 -10.40 8.75
C ALA A 145 5.53 -10.17 8.47
N PRO A 146 6.40 -10.01 9.51
CA PRO A 146 7.84 -9.88 9.31
C PRO A 146 8.43 -11.04 8.52
N THR A 147 7.92 -12.26 8.73
CA THR A 147 8.37 -13.46 8.00
C THR A 147 8.06 -13.40 6.51
N ALA A 148 7.02 -12.68 6.09
CA ALA A 148 6.75 -12.42 4.68
C ALA A 148 7.84 -11.55 4.05
N LEU A 149 8.23 -10.45 4.72
CA LEU A 149 9.31 -9.57 4.23
C LEU A 149 10.65 -10.29 4.17
N ILE A 150 10.99 -11.07 5.19
CA ILE A 150 12.23 -11.85 5.22
C ILE A 150 12.27 -12.81 4.05
N ARG A 151 11.19 -13.60 3.86
CA ARG A 151 11.15 -14.55 2.75
C ARG A 151 11.15 -13.87 1.38
N LEU A 152 10.43 -12.77 1.24
CA LEU A 152 10.43 -11.99 0.01
C LEU A 152 11.84 -11.47 -0.32
N HIS A 153 12.58 -10.99 0.69
CA HIS A 153 13.96 -10.55 0.52
C HIS A 153 14.84 -11.71 0.00
N GLU A 154 14.77 -12.89 0.63
CA GLU A 154 15.50 -14.08 0.18
C GLU A 154 15.16 -14.43 -1.28
N LEU A 155 13.88 -14.44 -1.65
CA LEU A 155 13.45 -14.74 -3.02
C LEU A 155 13.98 -13.73 -4.06
N ILE A 156 14.13 -12.48 -3.66
CA ILE A 156 14.73 -11.42 -4.50
C ILE A 156 16.23 -11.67 -4.64
N GLU A 157 16.94 -11.94 -3.54
CA GLU A 157 18.39 -12.22 -3.57
C GLU A 157 18.72 -13.51 -4.36
N GLU A 158 17.85 -14.51 -4.28
CA GLU A 158 17.95 -15.76 -5.07
C GLU A 158 17.59 -15.54 -6.55
N GLY A 159 17.10 -14.37 -6.95
CA GLY A 159 16.67 -14.07 -8.32
C GLY A 159 15.38 -14.78 -8.74
N ILE A 160 14.60 -15.30 -7.79
CA ILE A 160 13.35 -16.04 -8.07
C ILE A 160 12.22 -15.05 -8.41
N VAL A 161 12.23 -13.87 -7.83
CA VAL A 161 11.26 -12.81 -8.10
C VAL A 161 11.93 -11.44 -8.20
N ALA A 162 11.43 -10.61 -9.12
CA ALA A 162 11.85 -9.23 -9.27
C ALA A 162 10.61 -8.32 -9.19
N PRO A 163 10.15 -7.96 -7.99
CA PRO A 163 8.97 -7.13 -7.82
C PRO A 163 9.20 -5.73 -8.37
N ALA A 164 8.16 -5.14 -8.96
CA ALA A 164 8.19 -3.74 -9.40
C ALA A 164 8.19 -2.77 -8.21
N LEU A 165 7.58 -3.19 -7.09
CA LEU A 165 7.53 -2.41 -5.85
C LEU A 165 7.33 -3.34 -4.64
N VAL A 166 7.98 -3.00 -3.55
CA VAL A 166 7.69 -3.55 -2.22
C VAL A 166 7.33 -2.39 -1.28
N ILE A 167 6.17 -2.49 -0.65
CA ILE A 167 5.73 -1.61 0.43
C ILE A 167 5.85 -2.43 1.72
N GLY A 168 6.80 -2.07 2.56
CA GLY A 168 7.00 -2.68 3.87
C GLY A 168 6.75 -1.64 4.95
N VAL A 169 5.66 -1.81 5.71
CA VAL A 169 5.26 -0.91 6.78
C VAL A 169 4.89 -1.73 8.00
N PRO A 170 5.14 -1.23 9.23
CA PRO A 170 4.73 -1.90 10.46
C PRO A 170 3.23 -1.87 10.66
#